data_f0a4705e6913ccea323a85673d616dd9
#
_entry.id   f0a4705e6913ccea323a85673d616dd9
#
_cell.length_a   1.000
_cell.length_b   1.000
_cell.length_c   1.000
_cell.angle_alpha   90.00
_cell.angle_beta   90.00
_cell.angle_gamma   90.00
#
_symmetry.space_group_name_H-M   'P 1'
#
loop_
_entity.id
_entity.type
_entity.pdbx_description
1 polymer ?
#
loop_
_entity_poly.entity_id
_entity_poly.type
_entity_poly.pdbx_seq_one_letter_code
_entity_poly.pdbx_strand_id
1 'polypeptide(L)'
;RPERGRGGKEADGARPELPEGVEPGQMPDGEQGGGFGARDGRGGAGGPMGANASEDCLIQINGGVVTINAGGDAVDSNGYVEVTGGELVGASSGAGDSALDYEYGATVTGGTVILAGGVGMAETFSEGSTQPFALVSLNGSANTELSVESESGEVLARCTVPVSFQCVTLSVPGLAEGATSKLVAGDATTDFTASTTPSGGVGAMGAPGGMEAPRDRRGRGGRDAQASTPEATA
;
A
#
# COMPACT_ATOMS: atom_id res chain seq x y z
N ARG A 1 41.23 15.35 -48.80
CA ARG A 1 40.02 15.46 -47.96
C ARG A 1 39.17 14.24 -48.27
N PRO A 2 38.84 13.34 -47.30
CA PRO A 2 37.82 12.32 -47.44
C PRO A 2 36.50 12.79 -46.85
N GLU A 3 35.44 12.49 -47.56
CA GLU A 3 34.04 12.78 -47.24
C GLU A 3 33.54 11.99 -46.03
N ARG A 4 32.70 12.66 -45.24
CA ARG A 4 32.03 12.06 -44.07
C ARG A 4 30.72 11.39 -44.56
N GLY A 5 30.67 10.07 -44.54
CA GLY A 5 29.46 9.32 -44.71
C GLY A 5 28.63 9.37 -43.39
N ARG A 6 27.40 9.96 -43.46
CA ARG A 6 26.37 9.81 -42.44
C ARG A 6 25.60 8.53 -42.77
N GLY A 7 25.64 7.58 -41.86
CA GLY A 7 24.79 6.40 -41.86
C GLY A 7 24.13 6.25 -40.51
N GLY A 8 23.02 6.97 -40.29
CA GLY A 8 22.12 6.69 -39.19
C GLY A 8 21.20 5.54 -39.60
N LYS A 9 21.32 4.40 -38.89
CA LYS A 9 20.29 3.35 -38.94
C LYS A 9 19.28 3.68 -37.85
N GLU A 10 18.12 4.16 -38.23
CA GLU A 10 16.94 4.18 -37.39
C GLU A 10 16.53 2.73 -37.15
N ALA A 11 16.50 2.31 -35.88
CA ALA A 11 15.88 1.07 -35.47
C ALA A 11 14.37 1.30 -35.48
N ASP A 12 13.70 0.77 -36.52
CA ASP A 12 12.27 0.71 -36.64
C ASP A 12 11.73 -0.28 -35.59
N GLY A 13 11.40 0.25 -34.41
CA GLY A 13 10.69 -0.49 -33.35
C GLY A 13 9.23 -0.57 -33.74
N ALA A 14 8.81 -1.70 -34.30
CA ALA A 14 7.40 -1.96 -34.60
C ALA A 14 6.55 -1.77 -33.34
N ARG A 15 5.65 -0.79 -33.35
CA ARG A 15 4.57 -0.64 -32.38
C ARG A 15 3.70 -1.90 -32.44
N PRO A 16 3.31 -2.49 -31.30
CA PRO A 16 2.31 -3.54 -31.33
C PRO A 16 1.00 -3.01 -31.93
N GLU A 17 0.48 -3.73 -32.90
CA GLU A 17 -0.80 -3.41 -33.52
C GLU A 17 -1.93 -3.57 -32.51
N LEU A 18 -2.78 -2.56 -32.38
CA LEU A 18 -4.01 -2.63 -31.59
C LEU A 18 -4.99 -3.60 -32.24
N PRO A 19 -5.82 -4.31 -31.47
CA PRO A 19 -6.88 -5.17 -32.04
C PRO A 19 -7.78 -4.38 -32.99
N GLU A 20 -8.21 -5.00 -34.11
CA GLU A 20 -9.08 -4.38 -35.09
C GLU A 20 -10.38 -3.88 -34.42
N GLY A 21 -10.67 -2.58 -34.55
CA GLY A 21 -11.90 -1.94 -34.10
C GLY A 21 -11.73 -0.88 -33.00
N VAL A 22 -10.49 -0.60 -32.56
CA VAL A 22 -10.25 0.49 -31.59
C VAL A 22 -9.58 1.67 -32.31
N GLU A 23 -10.36 2.71 -32.54
CA GLU A 23 -9.84 4.01 -33.04
C GLU A 23 -9.12 4.75 -31.91
N PRO A 24 -7.89 5.27 -32.12
CA PRO A 24 -7.19 6.05 -31.12
C PRO A 24 -7.94 7.36 -30.84
N GLY A 25 -8.46 7.51 -29.63
CA GLY A 25 -9.04 8.79 -29.16
C GLY A 25 -10.55 8.86 -28.99
N GLN A 26 -11.30 7.79 -29.23
CA GLN A 26 -12.71 7.73 -28.84
C GLN A 26 -12.88 6.95 -27.53
N MET A 27 -13.16 7.71 -26.46
CA MET A 27 -13.78 7.13 -25.28
C MET A 27 -15.22 6.76 -25.63
N PRO A 28 -15.76 5.59 -25.22
CA PRO A 28 -17.16 5.30 -25.41
C PRO A 28 -17.99 6.33 -24.65
N ASP A 29 -18.98 6.91 -25.34
CA ASP A 29 -19.98 7.81 -24.76
C ASP A 29 -20.80 7.00 -23.75
N GLY A 30 -20.37 7.00 -22.49
CA GLY A 30 -21.05 6.44 -21.33
C GLY A 30 -21.43 7.56 -20.39
N GLU A 31 -22.71 7.80 -20.34
CA GLU A 31 -23.53 8.56 -19.39
C GLU A 31 -22.83 9.54 -18.42
N GLN A 32 -23.24 10.78 -18.56
CA GLN A 32 -23.00 11.89 -17.64
C GLN A 32 -23.38 11.50 -16.20
N GLY A 33 -22.44 11.54 -15.30
CA GLY A 33 -22.74 11.41 -13.89
C GLY A 33 -21.54 11.70 -13.02
N GLY A 34 -21.48 12.90 -12.43
CA GLY A 34 -20.65 13.13 -11.26
C GLY A 34 -19.46 14.06 -11.50
N GLY A 35 -19.71 15.37 -11.37
CA GLY A 35 -18.67 16.38 -11.30
C GLY A 35 -17.76 16.11 -10.10
N PHE A 36 -16.48 16.22 -10.33
CA PHE A 36 -15.48 16.35 -9.26
C PHE A 36 -15.79 17.63 -8.46
N GLY A 37 -16.58 17.48 -7.40
CA GLY A 37 -16.82 18.53 -6.43
C GLY A 37 -15.54 18.75 -5.63
N ALA A 38 -14.99 19.98 -5.69
CA ALA A 38 -13.98 20.43 -4.76
C ALA A 38 -14.44 20.09 -3.34
N ARG A 39 -13.71 19.23 -2.63
CA ARG A 39 -13.95 18.95 -1.22
C ARG A 39 -13.49 20.14 -0.41
N ASP A 40 -14.47 20.97 -0.01
CA ASP A 40 -14.29 21.90 1.10
C ASP A 40 -14.03 21.11 2.37
N GLY A 41 -12.87 21.37 2.99
CA GLY A 41 -12.44 20.71 4.23
C GLY A 41 -13.46 20.87 5.35
N ARG A 42 -14.22 19.82 5.62
CA ARG A 42 -14.89 19.60 6.89
C ARG A 42 -14.77 18.12 7.24
N GLY A 43 -14.01 17.86 8.30
CA GLY A 43 -13.92 16.55 8.93
C GLY A 43 -15.34 16.03 9.25
N GLY A 44 -15.69 14.92 8.62
CA GLY A 44 -16.88 14.14 8.89
C GLY A 44 -16.44 12.76 9.30
N ALA A 45 -16.85 12.36 10.51
CA ALA A 45 -16.73 11.02 11.05
C ALA A 45 -17.20 9.96 10.04
N GLY A 46 -16.44 8.86 9.97
CA GLY A 46 -16.74 7.59 9.34
C GLY A 46 -18.03 7.52 8.54
N GLY A 47 -17.97 7.88 7.26
CA GLY A 47 -18.99 7.46 6.29
C GLY A 47 -18.80 5.98 5.97
N PRO A 48 -19.87 5.29 5.51
CA PRO A 48 -19.73 3.91 5.07
C PRO A 48 -18.69 3.82 3.97
N MET A 49 -17.95 2.70 3.95
CA MET A 49 -17.01 2.25 2.92
C MET A 49 -17.27 2.90 1.57
N GLY A 50 -16.23 3.37 0.88
CA GLY A 50 -16.34 4.24 -0.29
C GLY A 50 -17.52 3.91 -1.20
N ALA A 51 -18.25 4.91 -1.64
CA ALA A 51 -19.52 4.74 -2.37
C ALA A 51 -19.43 3.84 -3.62
N ASN A 52 -18.21 3.43 -3.99
CA ASN A 52 -17.88 2.58 -5.15
C ASN A 52 -17.19 1.26 -4.77
N ALA A 53 -17.12 0.92 -3.48
CA ALA A 53 -16.57 -0.36 -3.04
C ALA A 53 -17.36 -1.53 -3.62
N SER A 54 -16.68 -2.52 -4.18
CA SER A 54 -17.31 -3.72 -4.75
C SER A 54 -16.39 -4.93 -4.62
N GLU A 55 -16.92 -6.03 -4.10
CA GLU A 55 -16.24 -7.33 -4.07
C GLU A 55 -15.92 -7.87 -5.48
N ASP A 56 -16.56 -7.32 -6.52
CA ASP A 56 -16.30 -7.67 -7.92
C ASP A 56 -15.10 -6.91 -8.51
N CYS A 57 -14.58 -5.86 -7.81
CA CYS A 57 -13.39 -5.14 -8.25
C CYS A 57 -12.13 -5.93 -7.88
N LEU A 58 -11.28 -6.18 -8.87
CA LEU A 58 -10.03 -6.91 -8.69
C LEU A 58 -8.93 -6.35 -9.58
N ILE A 59 -7.79 -6.01 -8.98
CA ILE A 59 -6.52 -5.82 -9.68
C ILE A 59 -5.71 -7.11 -9.49
N GLN A 60 -5.39 -7.78 -10.59
CA GLN A 60 -4.61 -9.03 -10.54
C GLN A 60 -3.33 -8.91 -11.37
N ILE A 61 -2.19 -9.20 -10.75
CA ILE A 61 -0.86 -9.18 -11.37
C ILE A 61 -0.25 -10.59 -11.24
N ASN A 62 -0.19 -11.29 -12.39
CA ASN A 62 0.24 -12.69 -12.45
C ASN A 62 1.63 -12.87 -13.05
N GLY A 63 2.23 -11.80 -13.63
CA GLY A 63 3.52 -11.87 -14.30
C GLY A 63 3.87 -10.59 -15.04
N GLY A 64 4.98 -10.63 -15.76
CA GLY A 64 5.50 -9.47 -16.49
C GLY A 64 6.22 -8.47 -15.59
N VAL A 65 6.47 -7.28 -16.13
CA VAL A 65 7.08 -6.14 -15.42
C VAL A 65 6.13 -4.96 -15.49
N VAL A 66 5.70 -4.49 -14.34
CA VAL A 66 4.80 -3.35 -14.18
C VAL A 66 5.54 -2.27 -13.40
N THR A 67 5.70 -1.09 -14.00
CA THR A 67 6.29 0.09 -13.35
C THR A 67 5.29 1.21 -13.33
N ILE A 68 5.03 1.77 -12.15
CA ILE A 68 4.02 2.82 -11.92
C ILE A 68 4.69 4.03 -11.28
N ASN A 69 4.41 5.22 -11.80
CA ASN A 69 4.78 6.49 -11.18
C ASN A 69 3.51 7.36 -11.17
N ALA A 70 2.87 7.43 -10.02
CA ALA A 70 1.57 8.05 -9.84
C ALA A 70 1.65 9.37 -9.07
N GLY A 71 0.70 10.26 -9.37
CA GLY A 71 0.46 11.49 -8.61
C GLY A 71 -0.46 11.29 -7.41
N GLY A 72 -1.21 10.19 -7.38
CA GLY A 72 -2.01 9.65 -6.29
C GLY A 72 -1.48 8.27 -5.90
N ASP A 73 -2.39 7.35 -5.54
CA ASP A 73 -2.03 5.98 -5.21
C ASP A 73 -1.42 5.25 -6.42
N ALA A 74 -0.39 4.44 -6.19
CA ALA A 74 0.23 3.69 -7.29
C ALA A 74 -0.60 2.47 -7.69
N VAL A 75 -1.19 1.79 -6.72
CA VAL A 75 -2.15 0.71 -6.92
C VAL A 75 -3.36 1.02 -6.05
N ASP A 76 -4.52 1.25 -6.66
CA ASP A 76 -5.78 1.61 -6.01
C ASP A 76 -6.89 0.69 -6.53
N SER A 77 -7.53 -0.04 -5.62
CA SER A 77 -8.66 -0.91 -5.92
C SER A 77 -9.83 -0.66 -4.99
N ASN A 78 -10.99 -0.35 -5.55
CA ASN A 78 -12.24 -0.35 -4.77
C ASN A 78 -12.70 -1.77 -4.35
N GLY A 79 -11.81 -2.75 -4.37
CA GLY A 79 -12.04 -4.14 -4.06
C GLY A 79 -10.78 -4.84 -3.57
N TYR A 80 -10.30 -5.79 -4.35
CA TYR A 80 -9.15 -6.62 -4.03
C TYR A 80 -7.94 -6.32 -4.90
N VAL A 81 -6.75 -6.62 -4.37
CA VAL A 81 -5.49 -6.66 -5.11
C VAL A 81 -4.87 -8.04 -4.92
N GLU A 82 -4.47 -8.70 -6.00
CA GLU A 82 -3.79 -10.00 -5.96
C GLU A 82 -2.50 -9.95 -6.77
N VAL A 83 -1.37 -10.28 -6.13
CA VAL A 83 -0.09 -10.43 -6.82
C VAL A 83 0.37 -11.88 -6.68
N THR A 84 0.43 -12.60 -7.80
CA THR A 84 0.81 -14.00 -7.83
C THR A 84 2.16 -14.23 -8.53
N GLY A 85 2.70 -13.20 -9.19
CA GLY A 85 3.98 -13.28 -9.89
C GLY A 85 4.35 -12.02 -10.64
N GLY A 86 5.51 -12.01 -11.27
CA GLY A 86 6.04 -10.87 -12.00
C GLY A 86 6.84 -9.90 -11.13
N GLU A 87 7.05 -8.70 -11.64
CA GLU A 87 7.72 -7.60 -10.96
C GLU A 87 6.80 -6.38 -10.97
N LEU A 88 6.44 -5.89 -9.80
CA LEU A 88 5.65 -4.68 -9.60
C LEU A 88 6.49 -3.66 -8.82
N VAL A 89 6.84 -2.57 -9.48
CA VAL A 89 7.50 -1.42 -8.85
C VAL A 89 6.59 -0.20 -8.99
N GLY A 90 6.07 0.29 -7.88
CA GLY A 90 5.15 1.43 -7.84
C GLY A 90 5.68 2.56 -6.96
N ALA A 91 5.42 3.79 -7.38
CA ALA A 91 5.76 4.99 -6.63
C ALA A 91 4.58 5.96 -6.62
N SER A 92 4.24 6.46 -5.43
CA SER A 92 3.22 7.48 -5.19
C SER A 92 3.89 8.78 -4.74
N SER A 93 3.57 9.88 -5.40
CA SER A 93 4.07 11.23 -5.05
C SER A 93 3.02 12.09 -4.34
N GLY A 94 1.82 11.57 -4.12
CA GLY A 94 0.74 12.28 -3.43
C GLY A 94 1.03 12.46 -1.93
N ALA A 95 0.84 13.67 -1.42
CA ALA A 95 1.14 13.99 -0.02
C ALA A 95 0.20 13.32 1.00
N GLY A 96 -0.97 12.85 0.56
CA GLY A 96 -1.99 12.20 1.38
C GLY A 96 -2.33 10.79 0.92
N ASP A 97 -1.68 10.35 -0.14
CA ASP A 97 -1.95 9.09 -0.81
C ASP A 97 -0.91 8.03 -0.43
N SER A 98 -1.23 6.77 -0.69
CA SER A 98 -0.36 5.64 -0.43
C SER A 98 0.14 5.00 -1.72
N ALA A 99 1.14 4.13 -1.63
CA ALA A 99 1.57 3.39 -2.80
C ALA A 99 0.68 2.16 -3.06
N LEU A 100 -0.10 1.74 -2.06
CA LEU A 100 -1.08 0.66 -2.12
C LEU A 100 -2.33 1.11 -1.37
N ASP A 101 -3.48 1.06 -2.03
CA ASP A 101 -4.79 1.30 -1.46
C ASP A 101 -5.79 0.24 -1.95
N TYR A 102 -6.63 -0.25 -1.06
CA TYR A 102 -7.65 -1.25 -1.39
C TYR A 102 -8.79 -1.22 -0.36
N GLU A 103 -9.98 -1.62 -0.77
CA GLU A 103 -11.14 -1.57 0.12
C GLU A 103 -11.35 -2.87 0.91
N TYR A 104 -11.07 -4.05 0.32
CA TYR A 104 -11.35 -5.33 0.97
C TYR A 104 -10.11 -6.14 1.32
N GLY A 105 -9.06 -6.10 0.51
CA GLY A 105 -7.83 -6.80 0.81
C GLY A 105 -6.83 -6.84 -0.32
N ALA A 106 -5.55 -6.99 0.04
CA ALA A 106 -4.47 -7.20 -0.90
C ALA A 106 -3.67 -8.44 -0.51
N THR A 107 -3.44 -9.36 -1.43
CA THR A 107 -2.67 -10.57 -1.18
C THR A 107 -1.47 -10.67 -2.10
N VAL A 108 -0.37 -11.24 -1.56
CA VAL A 108 0.82 -11.57 -2.33
C VAL A 108 1.20 -13.03 -2.09
N THR A 109 1.27 -13.79 -3.18
CA THR A 109 1.63 -15.22 -3.15
C THR A 109 2.87 -15.52 -3.97
N GLY A 110 3.39 -14.52 -4.71
CA GLY A 110 4.59 -14.62 -5.52
C GLY A 110 4.95 -13.30 -6.19
N GLY A 111 6.13 -13.25 -6.79
CA GLY A 111 6.65 -12.08 -7.51
C GLY A 111 7.46 -11.13 -6.63
N THR A 112 8.01 -10.10 -7.26
CA THR A 112 8.72 -9.00 -6.61
C THR A 112 7.81 -7.79 -6.55
N VAL A 113 7.52 -7.31 -5.36
CA VAL A 113 6.70 -6.12 -5.14
C VAL A 113 7.48 -5.09 -4.34
N ILE A 114 7.60 -3.87 -4.86
CA ILE A 114 8.18 -2.71 -4.18
C ILE A 114 7.29 -1.50 -4.47
N LEU A 115 6.60 -1.02 -3.45
CA LEU A 115 5.65 0.09 -3.53
C LEU A 115 6.10 1.18 -2.56
N ALA A 116 6.58 2.31 -3.07
CA ALA A 116 7.15 3.40 -2.30
C ALA A 116 6.23 4.63 -2.30
N GLY A 117 5.99 5.23 -1.14
CA GLY A 117 5.07 6.38 -1.03
C GLY A 117 5.13 7.11 0.31
N GLY A 118 4.08 7.88 0.59
CA GLY A 118 3.88 8.57 1.86
C GLY A 118 3.48 7.62 3.00
N VAL A 119 3.63 8.08 4.25
CA VAL A 119 3.23 7.28 5.44
C VAL A 119 1.77 7.51 5.85
N GLY A 120 1.11 8.53 5.31
CA GLY A 120 -0.17 9.02 5.84
C GLY A 120 -1.31 8.01 5.79
N MET A 121 -1.39 7.23 4.73
CA MET A 121 -2.39 6.17 4.53
C MET A 121 -1.71 4.88 4.04
N ALA A 122 -0.47 4.65 4.49
CA ALA A 122 0.29 3.50 4.02
C ALA A 122 -0.33 2.19 4.49
N GLU A 123 -0.60 1.32 3.53
CA GLU A 123 -1.16 -0.01 3.73
C GLU A 123 -0.16 -1.11 3.42
N THR A 124 -0.43 -2.29 3.95
CA THR A 124 0.36 -3.50 3.72
C THR A 124 -0.54 -4.61 3.18
N PHE A 125 0.04 -5.74 2.79
CA PHE A 125 -0.75 -6.89 2.37
C PHE A 125 -1.56 -7.47 3.53
N SER A 126 -2.63 -8.17 3.17
CA SER A 126 -3.63 -8.75 4.06
C SER A 126 -3.32 -10.22 4.40
N GLU A 127 -4.10 -10.76 5.33
CA GLU A 127 -4.21 -12.20 5.55
C GLU A 127 -4.54 -12.94 4.23
N GLY A 128 -4.03 -14.16 4.09
CA GLY A 128 -4.13 -14.94 2.85
C GLY A 128 -2.89 -14.83 1.97
N SER A 129 -1.99 -13.89 2.24
CA SER A 129 -0.67 -13.85 1.62
C SER A 129 0.16 -15.06 2.06
N THR A 130 0.91 -15.66 1.12
CA THR A 130 1.81 -16.79 1.40
C THR A 130 3.28 -16.43 1.19
N GLN A 131 3.57 -15.32 0.54
CA GLN A 131 4.92 -14.76 0.46
C GLN A 131 5.09 -13.70 1.56
N PRO A 132 6.19 -13.74 2.35
CA PRO A 132 6.44 -12.75 3.39
C PRO A 132 6.52 -11.33 2.84
N PHE A 133 5.94 -10.38 3.55
CA PHE A 133 5.88 -8.97 3.20
C PHE A 133 6.18 -8.08 4.40
N ALA A 134 6.47 -6.80 4.14
CA ALA A 134 6.64 -5.79 5.17
C ALA A 134 6.20 -4.41 4.68
N LEU A 135 5.79 -3.57 5.63
CA LEU A 135 5.67 -2.14 5.47
C LEU A 135 6.79 -1.48 6.28
N VAL A 136 7.73 -0.84 5.61
CA VAL A 136 8.99 -0.37 6.19
C VAL A 136 9.07 1.15 6.11
N SER A 137 9.22 1.82 7.26
CA SER A 137 9.47 3.27 7.30
C SER A 137 10.92 3.55 6.94
N LEU A 138 11.14 4.24 5.84
CA LEU A 138 12.45 4.72 5.39
C LEU A 138 12.28 5.91 4.46
N ASN A 139 12.93 7.02 4.77
CA ASN A 139 12.91 8.19 3.90
C ASN A 139 13.92 8.04 2.76
N GLY A 140 13.48 8.31 1.54
CA GLY A 140 14.33 8.38 0.36
C GLY A 140 14.02 9.61 -0.49
N SER A 141 15.04 10.13 -1.15
CA SER A 141 14.90 11.21 -2.14
C SER A 141 14.48 10.64 -3.50
N ALA A 142 13.93 11.48 -4.37
CA ALA A 142 13.64 11.10 -5.75
C ALA A 142 14.91 10.58 -6.47
N ASN A 143 14.74 9.57 -7.31
CA ASN A 143 15.77 8.87 -8.05
C ASN A 143 16.80 8.14 -7.17
N THR A 144 16.41 7.76 -5.96
CA THR A 144 17.24 6.93 -5.09
C THR A 144 17.15 5.46 -5.52
N GLU A 145 18.32 4.80 -5.57
CA GLU A 145 18.37 3.34 -5.68
C GLU A 145 17.95 2.74 -4.34
N LEU A 146 17.00 1.81 -4.41
CA LEU A 146 16.48 1.05 -3.29
C LEU A 146 16.86 -0.42 -3.47
N SER A 147 17.40 -1.05 -2.43
CA SER A 147 17.66 -2.48 -2.41
C SER A 147 17.09 -3.15 -1.17
N VAL A 148 16.62 -4.38 -1.35
CA VAL A 148 16.18 -5.29 -0.29
C VAL A 148 17.26 -6.36 -0.12
N GLU A 149 17.78 -6.48 1.10
CA GLU A 149 18.85 -7.42 1.43
C GLU A 149 18.37 -8.43 2.46
N SER A 150 18.75 -9.69 2.28
CA SER A 150 18.52 -10.75 3.27
C SER A 150 19.35 -10.55 4.54
N GLU A 151 19.08 -11.35 5.56
CA GLU A 151 19.89 -11.40 6.79
C GLU A 151 21.37 -11.69 6.51
N SER A 152 21.69 -12.47 5.47
CA SER A 152 23.07 -12.78 5.08
C SER A 152 23.75 -11.66 4.28
N GLY A 153 23.02 -10.59 3.91
CA GLY A 153 23.51 -9.50 3.07
C GLY A 153 23.40 -9.75 1.57
N GLU A 154 22.66 -10.79 1.15
CA GLU A 154 22.37 -11.02 -0.26
C GLU A 154 21.31 -10.03 -0.73
N VAL A 155 21.55 -9.39 -1.88
CA VAL A 155 20.57 -8.49 -2.50
C VAL A 155 19.49 -9.33 -3.18
N LEU A 156 18.28 -9.26 -2.63
CA LEU A 156 17.10 -9.98 -3.12
C LEU A 156 16.38 -9.23 -4.24
N ALA A 157 16.35 -7.90 -4.16
CA ALA A 157 15.74 -7.05 -5.17
C ALA A 157 16.39 -5.67 -5.18
N ARG A 158 16.29 -4.97 -6.33
CA ARG A 158 16.80 -3.62 -6.51
C ARG A 158 15.95 -2.86 -7.53
N CYS A 159 15.65 -1.60 -7.23
CA CYS A 159 14.96 -0.72 -8.16
C CYS A 159 15.40 0.74 -7.94
N THR A 160 15.01 1.63 -8.85
CA THR A 160 15.14 3.08 -8.64
C THR A 160 13.75 3.66 -8.42
N VAL A 161 13.56 4.40 -7.32
CA VAL A 161 12.30 5.07 -6.99
C VAL A 161 12.35 6.51 -7.53
N PRO A 162 11.46 6.88 -8.47
CA PRO A 162 11.55 8.18 -9.15
C PRO A 162 11.07 9.38 -8.33
N VAL A 163 10.39 9.13 -7.21
CA VAL A 163 9.83 10.16 -6.32
C VAL A 163 10.45 10.10 -4.93
N SER A 164 10.32 11.14 -4.14
CA SER A 164 10.64 11.09 -2.70
C SER A 164 9.59 10.26 -1.97
N PHE A 165 10.00 9.45 -1.02
CA PHE A 165 9.14 8.55 -0.28
C PHE A 165 9.48 8.52 1.22
N GLN A 166 8.57 8.01 2.03
CA GLN A 166 8.70 7.92 3.49
C GLN A 166 8.51 6.49 4.01
N CYS A 167 7.92 5.63 3.19
CA CYS A 167 7.77 4.20 3.48
C CYS A 167 7.77 3.37 2.20
N VAL A 168 7.96 2.07 2.38
CA VAL A 168 7.93 1.09 1.30
C VAL A 168 7.15 -0.13 1.77
N THR A 169 6.08 -0.47 1.04
CA THR A 169 5.43 -1.78 1.15
C THR A 169 6.15 -2.72 0.19
N LEU A 170 6.65 -3.83 0.70
CA LEU A 170 7.45 -4.75 -0.10
C LEU A 170 7.16 -6.21 0.18
N SER A 171 7.34 -7.03 -0.86
CA SER A 171 7.39 -8.50 -0.79
C SER A 171 8.28 -8.98 -1.92
N VAL A 172 9.35 -9.69 -1.60
CA VAL A 172 10.30 -10.18 -2.61
C VAL A 172 10.64 -11.66 -2.36
N PRO A 173 10.88 -12.45 -3.42
CA PRO A 173 11.35 -13.83 -3.26
C PRO A 173 12.65 -13.87 -2.47
N GLY A 174 12.78 -14.84 -1.57
CA GLY A 174 13.95 -14.98 -0.70
C GLY A 174 13.85 -14.29 0.65
N LEU A 175 12.84 -13.44 0.89
CA LEU A 175 12.53 -13.00 2.25
C LEU A 175 12.09 -14.20 3.10
N ALA A 176 12.70 -14.36 4.26
CA ALA A 176 12.36 -15.41 5.21
C ALA A 176 11.42 -14.87 6.29
N GLU A 177 10.36 -15.64 6.57
CA GLU A 177 9.40 -15.34 7.65
C GLU A 177 10.12 -15.16 8.99
N GLY A 178 9.93 -14.01 9.63
CA GLY A 178 10.49 -13.70 10.94
C GLY A 178 11.99 -13.39 10.97
N ALA A 179 12.72 -13.49 9.85
CA ALA A 179 14.14 -13.13 9.79
C ALA A 179 14.31 -11.61 9.65
N THR A 180 15.43 -11.10 10.17
CA THR A 180 15.81 -9.70 10.00
C THR A 180 16.40 -9.49 8.62
N SER A 181 15.82 -8.59 7.85
CA SER A 181 16.28 -8.15 6.53
C SER A 181 16.58 -6.65 6.56
N LYS A 182 17.19 -6.12 5.51
CA LYS A 182 17.53 -4.71 5.38
C LYS A 182 16.87 -4.08 4.17
N LEU A 183 16.36 -2.87 4.35
CA LEU A 183 15.99 -1.97 3.27
C LEU A 183 17.03 -0.86 3.21
N VAL A 184 17.65 -0.68 2.05
CA VAL A 184 18.68 0.32 1.79
C VAL A 184 18.17 1.30 0.74
N ALA A 185 18.28 2.60 1.00
CA ALA A 185 17.92 3.67 0.07
C ALA A 185 19.03 4.74 0.06
N GLY A 186 19.92 4.66 -0.92
CA GLY A 186 21.14 5.49 -0.92
C GLY A 186 22.00 5.23 0.31
N ASP A 187 22.22 6.26 1.14
CA ASP A 187 22.98 6.14 2.38
C ASP A 187 22.11 5.72 3.60
N ALA A 188 20.80 5.71 3.45
CA ALA A 188 19.88 5.32 4.52
C ALA A 188 19.67 3.79 4.54
N THR A 189 19.63 3.23 5.73
CA THR A 189 19.39 1.78 5.92
C THR A 189 18.49 1.57 7.12
N THR A 190 17.57 0.61 7.00
CA THR A 190 16.69 0.20 8.09
C THR A 190 16.56 -1.32 8.12
N ASP A 191 16.60 -1.89 9.32
CA ASP A 191 16.30 -3.30 9.54
C ASP A 191 14.78 -3.48 9.62
N PHE A 192 14.28 -4.58 9.07
CA PHE A 192 12.87 -4.94 9.15
C PHE A 192 12.70 -6.45 9.26
N THR A 193 11.52 -6.88 9.68
CA THR A 193 11.13 -8.29 9.70
C THR A 193 9.93 -8.47 8.80
N ALA A 194 10.01 -9.42 7.87
CA ALA A 194 8.90 -9.77 6.99
C ALA A 194 8.06 -10.89 7.59
N SER A 195 6.77 -10.86 7.35
CA SER A 195 5.80 -11.85 7.83
C SER A 195 4.69 -12.07 6.81
N THR A 196 4.06 -13.23 6.83
CA THR A 196 2.83 -13.51 6.08
C THR A 196 1.57 -13.02 6.83
N THR A 197 1.75 -12.55 8.06
CA THR A 197 0.68 -11.96 8.88
C THR A 197 0.83 -10.45 8.90
N PRO A 198 -0.23 -9.67 8.61
CA PRO A 198 -0.18 -8.21 8.68
C PRO A 198 0.23 -7.74 10.08
N SER A 199 1.32 -7.00 10.16
CA SER A 199 1.65 -6.21 11.35
C SER A 199 1.13 -4.80 11.12
N GLY A 200 0.44 -4.22 12.09
CA GLY A 200 -0.25 -2.92 11.94
C GLY A 200 0.58 -1.85 11.23
N GLY A 201 -0.09 -0.95 10.51
CA GLY A 201 0.51 0.09 9.68
C GLY A 201 1.56 0.93 10.38
N VAL A 202 2.36 1.69 9.62
CA VAL A 202 3.47 2.52 10.13
C VAL A 202 3.11 3.48 11.26
N GLY A 203 1.83 3.80 11.42
CA GLY A 203 1.30 4.56 12.57
C GLY A 203 1.33 3.80 13.90
N ALA A 204 1.51 2.48 13.89
CA ALA A 204 1.61 1.65 15.10
C ALA A 204 3.06 1.48 15.59
N MET A 205 4.06 1.85 14.81
CA MET A 205 5.48 1.68 15.14
C MET A 205 6.06 2.80 16.04
N GLY A 206 5.24 3.60 16.70
CA GLY A 206 5.71 4.76 17.46
C GLY A 206 5.35 4.83 18.95
N ALA A 207 4.77 3.80 19.56
CA ALA A 207 4.55 3.80 21.00
C ALA A 207 5.54 2.87 21.72
N PRO A 208 6.63 3.39 22.34
CA PRO A 208 7.40 2.60 23.26
C PRO A 208 6.58 2.46 24.54
N GLY A 209 6.17 1.24 24.85
CA GLY A 209 5.59 0.88 26.15
C GLY A 209 4.10 1.17 26.25
N GLY A 210 3.31 0.11 26.08
CA GLY A 210 1.93 0.09 26.49
C GLY A 210 1.77 0.52 27.94
N MET A 211 1.35 1.75 28.15
CA MET A 211 0.66 2.09 29.40
C MET A 211 -0.71 1.44 29.30
N GLU A 212 -0.82 0.29 29.92
CA GLU A 212 -2.10 -0.31 30.25
C GLU A 212 -2.93 0.74 30.98
N ALA A 213 -3.95 1.27 30.30
CA ALA A 213 -4.84 2.23 30.92
C ALA A 213 -5.46 1.58 32.16
N PRO A 214 -5.45 2.24 33.34
CA PRO A 214 -6.08 1.68 34.50
C PRO A 214 -7.55 1.47 34.20
N ARG A 215 -8.00 0.23 34.32
CA ARG A 215 -9.42 -0.12 34.25
C ARG A 215 -10.10 0.55 35.41
N ASP A 216 -10.74 1.69 35.21
CA ASP A 216 -11.53 2.39 36.18
C ASP A 216 -12.71 1.49 36.57
N ARG A 217 -12.51 0.81 37.69
CA ARG A 217 -13.57 0.12 38.42
C ARG A 217 -14.48 1.18 39.04
N ARG A 218 -15.30 1.82 38.25
CA ARG A 218 -16.44 2.55 38.81
C ARG A 218 -17.43 1.54 39.33
N GLY A 219 -17.36 1.35 40.63
CA GLY A 219 -18.31 0.60 41.42
C GLY A 219 -19.71 1.13 41.15
N ARG A 220 -20.57 0.22 40.75
CA ARG A 220 -22.01 0.40 40.73
C ARG A 220 -22.48 0.52 42.17
N GLY A 221 -22.68 1.74 42.68
CA GLY A 221 -23.32 2.01 43.94
C GLY A 221 -24.77 1.53 43.87
N GLY A 222 -25.06 0.44 44.57
CA GLY A 222 -26.42 0.00 44.85
C GLY A 222 -27.13 1.07 45.69
N ARG A 223 -28.26 1.53 45.23
CA ARG A 223 -29.23 2.25 46.05
C ARG A 223 -30.08 1.22 46.75
N ASP A 224 -29.84 1.01 48.06
CA ASP A 224 -30.71 0.30 48.94
C ASP A 224 -32.00 1.11 49.08
N ALA A 225 -33.09 0.62 48.54
CA ALA A 225 -34.42 1.11 48.82
C ALA A 225 -34.91 0.43 50.11
N GLN A 226 -34.95 1.22 51.17
CA GLN A 226 -35.47 0.84 52.48
C GLN A 226 -36.99 0.77 52.36
N ALA A 227 -37.55 -0.44 52.37
CA ALA A 227 -38.97 -0.66 52.50
C ALA A 227 -39.36 -0.64 54.01
N SER A 228 -40.09 0.36 54.39
CA SER A 228 -40.74 0.44 55.72
C SER A 228 -41.96 -0.43 55.76
N THR A 229 -41.96 -1.40 56.64
CA THR A 229 -43.13 -2.23 57.04
C THR A 229 -44.02 -1.46 58.01
N PRO A 230 -45.35 -1.39 57.86
CA PRO A 230 -46.21 -0.89 58.94
C PRO A 230 -46.55 -2.01 59.94
N GLU A 231 -46.35 -1.66 61.20
CA GLU A 231 -46.73 -2.43 62.38
C GLU A 231 -48.22 -2.52 62.51
N ALA A 232 -48.76 -3.74 62.69
CA ALA A 232 -50.17 -3.96 63.00
C ALA A 232 -50.32 -4.08 64.51
N THR A 233 -51.10 -3.20 65.14
CA THR A 233 -51.50 -3.28 66.53
C THR A 233 -52.87 -4.00 66.62
N ALA A 234 -52.93 -4.92 67.55
CA ALA A 234 -54.08 -5.75 67.93
C ALA A 234 -55.26 -5.00 68.44
#